data_7c1189c373e2916490b3836e55617bcf
#
_entry.id   7c1189c373e2916490b3836e55617bcf
#
_cell.length_a   1.000
_cell.length_b   1.000
_cell.length_c   1.000
_cell.angle_alpha   90.00
_cell.angle_beta   90.00
_cell.angle_gamma   90.00
#
_symmetry.space_group_name_H-M   'P 1'
#
loop_
_entity.id
_entity.type
_entity.pdbx_description
1 polymer ?
#
loop_
_entity_poly.entity_id
_entity_poly.type
_entity_poly.pdbx_seq_one_letter_code
_entity_poly.pdbx_strand_id
1 'polypeptide(L)'
;RIQSNLASTIAMAFDECVENPSPYEYTKNSVERTTRWLKRCVTEMKRLNSLDDTINKNQMLFGINQGGIYDDLRVNHMKEIAELNLDGYAIGGLAVGEPAETMYHIIEEVEPFAPKDKIRYLMGVGTPVNILESVARGVDLFDCVMPSRNARHGQLFTWDGVRNINNAKYETDESPIDEHCDCPVCRNFSRAYISCLLYTSPSPR
;
A
#
# COMPACT_ATOMS: atom_id res chain seq x y z
N ARG A 1 -12.59 1.78 -17.93
CA ARG A 1 -14.02 1.48 -17.92
C ARG A 1 -14.42 0.59 -16.74
N ILE A 2 -13.72 -0.53 -16.46
CA ILE A 2 -14.08 -1.41 -15.32
C ILE A 2 -14.07 -0.62 -14.00
N GLN A 3 -12.99 0.11 -13.69
CA GLN A 3 -12.89 0.93 -12.47
C GLN A 3 -13.96 2.02 -12.41
N SER A 4 -14.32 2.63 -13.55
CA SER A 4 -15.43 3.59 -13.64
C SER A 4 -16.78 2.95 -13.32
N ASN A 5 -17.02 1.73 -13.84
CA ASN A 5 -18.26 0.99 -13.54
C ASN A 5 -18.34 0.54 -12.08
N LEU A 6 -17.19 0.25 -11.43
CA LEU A 6 -17.13 -0.05 -10.00
C LEU A 6 -17.36 1.19 -9.12
N ALA A 7 -17.27 2.37 -9.71
CA ALA A 7 -17.51 3.67 -9.06
C ALA A 7 -16.73 3.91 -7.76
N SER A 8 -15.53 3.32 -7.63
CA SER A 8 -14.66 3.56 -6.48
C SER A 8 -14.30 5.05 -6.36
N THR A 9 -13.96 5.49 -5.17
CA THR A 9 -13.51 6.88 -4.93
C THR A 9 -12.20 7.15 -5.67
N ILE A 10 -11.26 6.19 -5.63
CA ILE A 10 -9.96 6.28 -6.27
C ILE A 10 -9.82 5.16 -7.29
N ALA A 11 -9.37 5.49 -8.49
CA ALA A 11 -8.94 4.56 -9.51
C ALA A 11 -7.42 4.63 -9.66
N MET A 12 -6.76 3.47 -9.70
CA MET A 12 -5.33 3.39 -9.98
C MET A 12 -5.09 3.28 -11.49
N ALA A 13 -4.13 4.02 -12.00
CA ALA A 13 -3.67 3.84 -13.38
C ALA A 13 -3.01 2.47 -13.55
N PHE A 14 -2.95 1.99 -14.80
CA PHE A 14 -2.15 0.80 -15.10
C PHE A 14 -0.66 1.13 -15.01
N ASP A 15 0.08 0.20 -14.41
CA ASP A 15 1.53 0.26 -14.27
C ASP A 15 2.15 -1.11 -14.55
N GLU A 16 3.46 -1.14 -14.63
CA GLU A 16 4.25 -2.37 -14.62
C GLU A 16 5.20 -2.36 -13.43
N CYS A 17 4.90 -3.21 -12.44
CA CYS A 17 5.78 -3.47 -11.32
C CYS A 17 6.83 -4.51 -11.75
N VAL A 18 8.09 -4.10 -11.82
CA VAL A 18 9.20 -5.00 -12.14
C VAL A 18 9.59 -5.82 -10.91
N GLU A 19 10.17 -6.99 -11.14
CA GLU A 19 10.76 -7.80 -10.06
C GLU A 19 12.00 -7.11 -9.45
N ASN A 20 12.36 -7.49 -8.25
CA ASN A 20 13.59 -7.02 -7.61
C ASN A 20 14.50 -8.24 -7.31
N PRO A 21 15.77 -8.25 -7.82
CA PRO A 21 16.40 -7.24 -8.68
C PRO A 21 15.94 -7.32 -10.14
N SER A 22 15.93 -6.17 -10.83
CA SER A 22 15.63 -6.07 -12.26
C SER A 22 16.73 -5.29 -12.99
N PRO A 23 17.13 -5.67 -14.22
CA PRO A 23 18.12 -4.92 -14.98
C PRO A 23 17.66 -3.48 -15.27
N TYR A 24 18.61 -2.54 -15.23
CA TYR A 24 18.34 -1.11 -15.44
C TYR A 24 17.59 -0.81 -16.75
N GLU A 25 18.05 -1.35 -17.87
CA GLU A 25 17.42 -1.11 -19.18
C GLU A 25 15.99 -1.68 -19.27
N TYR A 26 15.74 -2.82 -18.64
CA TYR A 26 14.38 -3.36 -18.55
C TYR A 26 13.50 -2.46 -17.70
N THR A 27 13.98 -2.03 -16.53
CA THR A 27 13.26 -1.13 -15.62
C THR A 27 12.95 0.20 -16.30
N LYS A 28 13.90 0.79 -17.04
CA LYS A 28 13.70 2.00 -17.82
C LYS A 28 12.57 1.83 -18.86
N ASN A 29 12.61 0.76 -19.63
CA ASN A 29 11.56 0.45 -20.62
C ASN A 29 10.18 0.25 -19.97
N SER A 30 10.15 -0.35 -18.77
CA SER A 30 8.94 -0.53 -17.97
C SER A 30 8.36 0.80 -17.49
N VAL A 31 9.22 1.72 -17.02
CA VAL A 31 8.83 3.10 -16.65
C VAL A 31 8.19 3.82 -17.82
N GLU A 32 8.83 3.82 -19.00
CA GLU A 32 8.29 4.43 -20.20
C GLU A 32 6.93 3.82 -20.62
N ARG A 33 6.76 2.52 -20.45
CA ARG A 33 5.49 1.82 -20.70
C ARG A 33 4.42 2.28 -19.72
N THR A 34 4.75 2.35 -18.44
CA THR A 34 3.87 2.83 -17.36
C THR A 34 3.40 4.24 -17.64
N THR A 35 4.30 5.15 -18.04
CA THR A 35 3.94 6.52 -18.42
C THR A 35 2.97 6.55 -19.62
N ARG A 36 3.22 5.75 -20.65
CA ARG A 36 2.31 5.70 -21.83
C ARG A 36 0.91 5.21 -21.42
N TRP A 37 0.84 4.21 -20.54
CA TRP A 37 -0.43 3.72 -20.03
C TRP A 37 -1.15 4.74 -19.16
N LEU A 38 -0.41 5.46 -18.29
CA LEU A 38 -0.98 6.53 -17.47
C LEU A 38 -1.60 7.64 -18.34
N LYS A 39 -0.91 8.11 -19.36
CA LYS A 39 -1.43 9.12 -20.30
C LYS A 39 -2.75 8.67 -20.96
N ARG A 40 -2.85 7.39 -21.31
CA ARG A 40 -4.11 6.79 -21.82
C ARG A 40 -5.19 6.74 -20.74
N CYS A 41 -4.83 6.39 -19.48
CA CYS A 41 -5.77 6.39 -18.36
C CYS A 41 -6.32 7.79 -18.10
N VAL A 42 -5.50 8.83 -18.12
CA VAL A 42 -5.93 10.24 -17.97
C VAL A 42 -6.96 10.61 -19.04
N THR A 43 -6.67 10.30 -20.30
CA THR A 43 -7.58 10.60 -21.42
C THR A 43 -8.91 9.87 -21.27
N GLU A 44 -8.86 8.57 -20.98
CA GLU A 44 -10.08 7.75 -20.85
C GLU A 44 -10.89 8.12 -19.59
N MET A 45 -10.25 8.47 -18.47
CA MET A 45 -10.94 8.92 -17.26
C MET A 45 -11.71 10.21 -17.53
N LYS A 46 -11.09 11.20 -18.17
CA LYS A 46 -11.76 12.45 -18.56
C LYS A 46 -12.98 12.17 -19.45
N ARG A 47 -12.82 11.29 -20.43
CA ARG A 47 -13.92 10.89 -21.32
C ARG A 47 -15.06 10.21 -20.55
N LEU A 48 -14.74 9.25 -19.68
CA LEU A 48 -15.75 8.53 -18.91
C LEU A 48 -16.49 9.45 -17.94
N ASN A 49 -15.78 10.31 -17.22
CA ASN A 49 -16.37 11.24 -16.26
C ASN A 49 -17.30 12.30 -16.93
N SER A 50 -17.17 12.51 -18.25
CA SER A 50 -18.07 13.39 -19.00
C SER A 50 -19.36 12.72 -19.49
N LEU A 51 -19.51 11.40 -19.39
CA LEU A 51 -20.69 10.68 -19.83
C LEU A 51 -21.85 10.82 -18.81
N ASP A 52 -23.08 10.86 -19.30
CA ASP A 52 -24.26 11.02 -18.44
C ASP A 52 -24.54 9.79 -17.58
N ASP A 53 -24.21 8.60 -18.08
CA ASP A 53 -24.42 7.31 -17.43
C ASP A 53 -23.28 6.90 -16.46
N THR A 54 -22.27 7.75 -16.26
CA THR A 54 -21.20 7.48 -15.31
C THR A 54 -21.70 7.63 -13.88
N ILE A 55 -21.54 6.55 -13.09
CA ILE A 55 -22.03 6.46 -11.71
C ILE A 55 -21.28 7.45 -10.79
N ASN A 56 -19.95 7.50 -10.88
CA ASN A 56 -19.12 8.41 -10.10
C ASN A 56 -18.32 9.33 -11.03
N LYS A 57 -18.84 10.51 -11.29
CA LYS A 57 -18.21 11.52 -12.15
C LYS A 57 -16.99 12.21 -11.48
N ASN A 58 -16.85 12.03 -10.18
CA ASN A 58 -15.76 12.60 -9.36
C ASN A 58 -14.73 11.54 -8.96
N GLN A 59 -14.68 10.42 -9.68
CA GLN A 59 -13.66 9.39 -9.42
C GLN A 59 -12.27 9.97 -9.65
N MET A 60 -11.44 9.90 -8.62
CA MET A 60 -10.05 10.34 -8.65
C MET A 60 -9.17 9.35 -9.41
N LEU A 61 -8.14 9.85 -10.11
CA LEU A 61 -7.12 9.02 -10.76
C LEU A 61 -5.77 9.23 -10.10
N PHE A 62 -5.18 8.14 -9.60
CA PHE A 62 -3.82 8.14 -9.09
C PHE A 62 -2.87 7.55 -10.11
N GLY A 63 -1.75 8.24 -10.35
CA GLY A 63 -0.60 7.73 -11.11
C GLY A 63 0.34 6.98 -10.19
N ILE A 64 1.13 6.05 -10.76
CA ILE A 64 2.03 5.20 -9.99
C ILE A 64 3.47 5.47 -10.44
N ASN A 65 4.30 5.97 -9.53
CA ASN A 65 5.73 6.09 -9.72
C ASN A 65 6.38 4.71 -9.69
N GLN A 66 7.15 4.39 -10.73
CA GLN A 66 7.93 3.18 -10.89
C GLN A 66 9.40 3.51 -11.15
N GLY A 67 10.30 2.54 -11.12
CA GLY A 67 11.73 2.74 -11.37
C GLY A 67 12.63 1.76 -10.63
N GLY A 68 12.04 0.71 -10.00
CA GLY A 68 12.80 -0.26 -9.19
C GLY A 68 13.50 0.44 -8.03
N ILE A 69 14.79 0.14 -7.88
CA ILE A 69 15.67 0.75 -6.87
C ILE A 69 16.65 1.78 -7.50
N TYR A 70 16.34 2.29 -8.70
CA TYR A 70 17.20 3.23 -9.43
C TYR A 70 16.71 4.67 -9.21
N ASP A 71 17.49 5.47 -8.49
CA ASP A 71 17.14 6.84 -8.08
C ASP A 71 16.80 7.75 -9.27
N ASP A 72 17.62 7.71 -10.31
CA ASP A 72 17.43 8.52 -11.51
C ASP A 72 16.12 8.18 -12.25
N LEU A 73 15.77 6.90 -12.36
CA LEU A 73 14.51 6.47 -12.97
C LEU A 73 13.34 6.90 -12.11
N ARG A 74 13.43 6.74 -10.78
CA ARG A 74 12.40 7.14 -9.82
C ARG A 74 12.12 8.63 -9.87
N VAL A 75 13.17 9.43 -9.76
CA VAL A 75 13.08 10.91 -9.78
C VAL A 75 12.55 11.42 -11.11
N ASN A 76 13.09 10.93 -12.23
CA ASN A 76 12.65 11.36 -13.56
C ASN A 76 11.19 10.98 -13.81
N HIS A 77 10.79 9.77 -13.42
CA HIS A 77 9.40 9.33 -13.57
C HIS A 77 8.46 10.14 -12.69
N MET A 78 8.83 10.46 -11.42
CA MET A 78 7.99 11.29 -10.56
C MET A 78 7.77 12.67 -11.17
N LYS A 79 8.83 13.30 -11.69
CA LYS A 79 8.72 14.59 -12.41
C LYS A 79 7.77 14.51 -13.60
N GLU A 80 7.90 13.46 -14.44
CA GLU A 80 7.07 13.29 -15.63
C GLU A 80 5.59 13.08 -15.27
N ILE A 81 5.28 12.26 -14.26
CA ILE A 81 3.87 12.04 -13.88
C ILE A 81 3.27 13.22 -13.13
N ALA A 82 4.09 14.01 -12.39
CA ALA A 82 3.65 15.23 -11.73
C ALA A 82 3.10 16.28 -12.72
N GLU A 83 3.68 16.37 -13.92
CA GLU A 83 3.20 17.27 -14.98
C GLU A 83 1.76 16.96 -15.46
N LEU A 84 1.27 15.76 -15.21
CA LEU A 84 -0.09 15.35 -15.60
C LEU A 84 -1.19 15.88 -14.68
N ASN A 85 -0.83 16.51 -13.56
CA ASN A 85 -1.73 17.10 -12.56
C ASN A 85 -2.86 16.14 -12.14
N LEU A 86 -2.46 15.00 -11.57
CA LEU A 86 -3.36 13.95 -11.11
C LEU A 86 -3.99 14.29 -9.75
N ASP A 87 -4.97 13.49 -9.32
CA ASP A 87 -5.60 13.63 -8.01
C ASP A 87 -4.73 13.10 -6.86
N GLY A 88 -3.81 12.18 -7.16
CA GLY A 88 -2.84 11.64 -6.23
C GLY A 88 -1.72 10.87 -6.93
N TYR A 89 -0.67 10.57 -6.16
CA TYR A 89 0.54 9.92 -6.66
C TYR A 89 0.90 8.74 -5.76
N ALA A 90 0.95 7.57 -6.34
CA ALA A 90 1.41 6.36 -5.65
C ALA A 90 2.89 6.10 -5.91
N ILE A 91 3.56 5.50 -4.93
CA ILE A 91 4.91 4.95 -5.07
C ILE A 91 4.73 3.43 -5.08
N GLY A 92 4.90 2.83 -6.25
CA GLY A 92 4.75 1.39 -6.44
C GLY A 92 6.10 0.68 -6.63
N GLY A 93 6.08 -0.65 -6.67
CA GLY A 93 7.27 -1.46 -6.92
C GLY A 93 8.33 -1.38 -5.83
N LEU A 94 7.92 -1.13 -4.59
CA LEU A 94 8.72 -1.25 -3.37
C LEU A 94 8.10 -2.31 -2.45
N ALA A 95 8.81 -2.72 -1.40
CA ALA A 95 8.46 -3.85 -0.54
C ALA A 95 8.30 -5.18 -1.31
N VAL A 96 9.11 -5.36 -2.35
CA VAL A 96 9.15 -6.56 -3.22
C VAL A 96 10.45 -7.37 -3.05
N GLY A 97 11.18 -7.17 -1.92
CA GLY A 97 12.36 -7.92 -1.55
C GLY A 97 13.61 -7.08 -1.30
N GLU A 98 13.57 -5.77 -1.51
CA GLU A 98 14.63 -4.86 -1.12
C GLU A 98 14.65 -4.65 0.41
N PRO A 99 15.81 -4.24 1.00
CA PRO A 99 15.88 -3.79 2.39
C PRO A 99 15.00 -2.56 2.64
N ALA A 100 14.47 -2.43 3.86
CA ALA A 100 13.63 -1.29 4.25
C ALA A 100 14.33 0.07 4.06
N GLU A 101 15.62 0.13 4.31
CA GLU A 101 16.45 1.32 4.12
C GLU A 101 16.47 1.79 2.66
N THR A 102 16.50 0.84 1.71
CA THR A 102 16.40 1.16 0.28
C THR A 102 15.03 1.76 -0.05
N MET A 103 13.96 1.20 0.49
CA MET A 103 12.62 1.76 0.34
C MET A 103 12.54 3.19 0.90
N TYR A 104 13.07 3.43 2.10
CA TYR A 104 13.07 4.77 2.73
C TYR A 104 13.87 5.77 1.90
N HIS A 105 15.05 5.37 1.42
CA HIS A 105 15.87 6.18 0.53
C HIS A 105 15.10 6.59 -0.75
N ILE A 106 14.46 5.65 -1.42
CA ILE A 106 13.66 5.95 -2.62
C ILE A 106 12.51 6.92 -2.32
N ILE A 107 11.85 6.79 -1.18
CA ILE A 107 10.79 7.73 -0.78
C ILE A 107 11.38 9.14 -0.60
N GLU A 108 12.53 9.27 0.06
CA GLU A 108 13.23 10.54 0.24
C GLU A 108 13.65 11.18 -1.09
N GLU A 109 14.11 10.37 -2.05
CA GLU A 109 14.50 10.85 -3.38
C GLU A 109 13.32 11.35 -4.22
N VAL A 110 12.14 10.74 -4.12
CA VAL A 110 10.98 11.13 -4.94
C VAL A 110 10.09 12.20 -4.29
N GLU A 111 10.11 12.30 -2.96
CA GLU A 111 9.24 13.21 -2.19
C GLU A 111 9.34 14.67 -2.64
N PRO A 112 10.54 15.25 -2.88
CA PRO A 112 10.67 16.64 -3.30
C PRO A 112 9.99 16.98 -4.63
N PHE A 113 9.73 15.96 -5.46
CA PHE A 113 9.13 16.11 -6.80
C PHE A 113 7.65 15.71 -6.83
N ALA A 114 7.15 15.08 -5.77
CA ALA A 114 5.73 14.80 -5.62
C ALA A 114 4.97 16.08 -5.23
N PRO A 115 3.85 16.42 -5.90
CA PRO A 115 3.04 17.59 -5.55
C PRO A 115 2.56 17.53 -4.09
N LYS A 116 2.87 18.58 -3.31
CA LYS A 116 2.64 18.61 -1.85
C LYS A 116 1.17 18.76 -1.45
N ASP A 117 0.35 19.24 -2.36
CA ASP A 117 -1.10 19.40 -2.20
C ASP A 117 -1.90 18.16 -2.62
N LYS A 118 -1.22 17.07 -2.98
CA LYS A 118 -1.80 15.81 -3.45
C LYS A 118 -1.47 14.66 -2.51
N ILE A 119 -2.37 13.66 -2.46
CA ILE A 119 -2.17 12.45 -1.67
C ILE A 119 -0.98 11.65 -2.21
N ARG A 120 -0.09 11.23 -1.31
CA ARG A 120 1.03 10.34 -1.57
C ARG A 120 0.73 8.97 -0.98
N TYR A 121 0.67 7.97 -1.83
CA TYR A 121 0.26 6.62 -1.48
C TYR A 121 1.41 5.63 -1.67
N LEU A 122 1.90 5.01 -0.59
CA LEU A 122 2.89 3.94 -0.65
C LEU A 122 2.19 2.59 -0.71
N MET A 123 2.33 1.89 -1.83
CA MET A 123 1.60 0.66 -2.12
C MET A 123 2.23 -0.56 -1.41
N GLY A 124 1.38 -1.40 -0.81
CA GLY A 124 1.77 -2.70 -0.27
C GLY A 124 2.57 -2.68 1.03
N VAL A 125 2.67 -1.54 1.71
CA VAL A 125 3.49 -1.33 2.92
C VAL A 125 2.59 -1.10 4.13
N GLY A 126 2.85 -1.65 5.27
CA GLY A 126 3.91 -2.55 5.69
C GLY A 126 3.83 -2.85 7.19
N THR A 127 4.99 -3.08 7.83
CA THR A 127 5.07 -3.20 9.29
C THR A 127 4.74 -1.87 9.97
N PRO A 128 4.41 -1.86 11.29
CA PRO A 128 4.22 -0.60 12.03
C PRO A 128 5.39 0.38 11.89
N VAL A 129 6.63 -0.14 11.93
CA VAL A 129 7.84 0.68 11.76
C VAL A 129 7.91 1.27 10.35
N ASN A 130 7.66 0.45 9.31
CA ASN A 130 7.67 0.95 7.93
C ASN A 130 6.65 2.07 7.71
N ILE A 131 5.47 1.96 8.31
CA ILE A 131 4.43 3.00 8.23
C ILE A 131 4.92 4.29 8.88
N LEU A 132 5.43 4.22 10.12
CA LEU A 132 5.92 5.41 10.84
C LEU A 132 7.06 6.10 10.10
N GLU A 133 8.05 5.34 9.63
CA GLU A 133 9.18 5.85 8.86
C GLU A 133 8.75 6.48 7.54
N SER A 134 7.74 5.91 6.88
CA SER A 134 7.21 6.45 5.62
C SER A 134 6.34 7.70 5.83
N VAL A 135 5.55 7.75 6.92
CA VAL A 135 4.81 8.96 7.32
C VAL A 135 5.77 10.12 7.62
N ALA A 136 6.87 9.85 8.34
CA ALA A 136 7.91 10.84 8.60
C ALA A 136 8.54 11.41 7.31
N ARG A 137 8.46 10.67 6.21
CA ARG A 137 8.93 11.05 4.86
C ARG A 137 7.83 11.58 3.95
N GLY A 138 6.64 11.87 4.50
CA GLY A 138 5.57 12.55 3.79
C GLY A 138 4.59 11.64 3.04
N VAL A 139 4.52 10.35 3.35
CA VAL A 139 3.50 9.44 2.81
C VAL A 139 2.19 9.57 3.60
N ASP A 140 1.05 9.63 2.91
CA ASP A 140 -0.27 9.87 3.49
C ASP A 140 -1.16 8.62 3.53
N LEU A 141 -1.00 7.70 2.59
CA LEU A 141 -1.91 6.56 2.38
C LEU A 141 -1.13 5.26 2.22
N PHE A 142 -1.68 4.18 2.78
CA PHE A 142 -1.09 2.84 2.77
C PHE A 142 -2.15 1.77 2.52
N ASP A 143 -1.73 0.66 1.93
CA ASP A 143 -2.42 -0.62 2.03
C ASP A 143 -1.42 -1.72 2.38
N CYS A 144 -1.86 -2.74 3.07
CA CYS A 144 -1.00 -3.89 3.34
C CYS A 144 -1.81 -5.14 3.66
N VAL A 145 -1.50 -6.24 3.00
CA VAL A 145 -2.07 -7.56 3.30
C VAL A 145 -1.51 -8.16 4.60
N MET A 146 -0.34 -7.67 5.07
CA MET A 146 0.39 -8.28 6.19
C MET A 146 -0.45 -8.41 7.47
N PRO A 147 -1.18 -7.40 7.96
CA PRO A 147 -1.96 -7.54 9.19
C PRO A 147 -2.96 -8.69 9.11
N SER A 148 -3.72 -8.78 8.02
CA SER A 148 -4.70 -9.85 7.81
C SER A 148 -4.04 -11.21 7.62
N ARG A 149 -2.94 -11.26 6.84
CA ARG A 149 -2.18 -12.49 6.60
C ARG A 149 -1.56 -13.01 7.90
N ASN A 150 -0.92 -12.14 8.67
CA ASN A 150 -0.29 -12.50 9.93
C ASN A 150 -1.33 -12.95 10.97
N ALA A 151 -2.47 -12.25 11.05
CA ALA A 151 -3.57 -12.63 11.95
C ALA A 151 -4.10 -14.03 11.63
N ARG A 152 -4.25 -14.40 10.36
CA ARG A 152 -4.65 -15.78 9.98
C ARG A 152 -3.65 -16.85 10.43
N HIS A 153 -2.39 -16.48 10.65
CA HIS A 153 -1.34 -17.35 11.16
C HIS A 153 -1.08 -17.17 12.66
N GLY A 154 -1.94 -16.40 13.35
CA GLY A 154 -1.84 -16.18 14.79
C GLY A 154 -0.77 -15.18 15.20
N GLN A 155 -0.19 -14.45 14.28
CA GLN A 155 0.81 -13.44 14.58
C GLN A 155 0.14 -12.06 14.74
N LEU A 156 0.32 -11.44 15.89
CA LEU A 156 -0.30 -10.17 16.28
C LEU A 156 0.78 -9.16 16.65
N PHE A 157 0.59 -7.91 16.25
CA PHE A 157 1.39 -6.77 16.72
C PHE A 157 0.76 -6.19 17.97
N THR A 158 1.54 -6.02 19.02
CA THR A 158 1.14 -5.40 20.29
C THR A 158 2.15 -4.33 20.70
N TRP A 159 1.80 -3.48 21.64
CA TRP A 159 2.73 -2.49 22.17
C TRP A 159 3.98 -3.11 22.81
N ASP A 160 3.88 -4.35 23.32
CA ASP A 160 5.01 -5.12 23.87
C ASP A 160 5.77 -5.94 22.80
N GLY A 161 5.46 -5.74 21.52
CA GLY A 161 6.06 -6.46 20.41
C GLY A 161 5.15 -7.48 19.75
N VAL A 162 5.75 -8.42 19.02
CA VAL A 162 5.01 -9.45 18.27
C VAL A 162 4.62 -10.62 19.18
N ARG A 163 3.33 -10.99 19.15
CA ARG A 163 2.80 -12.19 19.85
C ARG A 163 2.35 -13.22 18.82
N ASN A 164 2.68 -14.50 19.06
CA ASN A 164 2.10 -15.61 18.32
C ASN A 164 1.07 -16.31 19.21
N ILE A 165 -0.21 -16.07 18.94
CA ILE A 165 -1.33 -16.54 19.78
C ILE A 165 -1.52 -18.06 19.73
N ASN A 166 -0.88 -18.75 18.78
CA ASN A 166 -0.89 -20.24 18.71
C ASN A 166 0.02 -20.90 19.75
N ASN A 167 0.82 -20.14 20.49
CA ASN A 167 1.65 -20.71 21.54
C ASN A 167 0.79 -21.28 22.67
N ALA A 168 1.08 -22.53 23.11
CA ALA A 168 0.34 -23.23 24.15
C ALA A 168 0.14 -22.45 25.45
N LYS A 169 1.07 -21.56 25.78
CA LYS A 169 0.95 -20.69 26.97
C LYS A 169 -0.29 -19.78 26.96
N TYR A 170 -0.92 -19.57 25.80
CA TYR A 170 -2.11 -18.74 25.66
C TYR A 170 -3.42 -19.53 25.69
N GLU A 171 -3.38 -20.86 25.73
CA GLU A 171 -4.59 -21.72 25.71
C GLU A 171 -5.52 -21.47 26.91
N THR A 172 -4.95 -21.05 28.05
CA THR A 172 -5.69 -20.77 29.29
C THR A 172 -5.48 -19.33 29.78
N ASP A 173 -4.89 -18.47 28.96
CA ASP A 173 -4.57 -17.08 29.35
C ASP A 173 -5.81 -16.18 29.18
N GLU A 174 -6.40 -15.77 30.27
CA GLU A 174 -7.59 -14.90 30.32
C GLU A 174 -7.27 -13.40 30.08
N SER A 175 -6.00 -13.02 29.97
CA SER A 175 -5.58 -11.65 29.73
C SER A 175 -5.98 -11.18 28.34
N PRO A 176 -6.14 -9.86 28.10
CA PRO A 176 -6.38 -9.32 26.76
C PRO A 176 -5.18 -9.57 25.84
N ILE A 177 -5.39 -9.48 24.52
CA ILE A 177 -4.30 -9.59 23.53
C ILE A 177 -3.20 -8.57 23.86
N ASP A 178 -3.58 -7.34 24.14
CA ASP A 178 -2.70 -6.24 24.51
C ASP A 178 -3.30 -5.46 25.67
N GLU A 179 -2.57 -5.35 26.77
CA GLU A 179 -3.03 -4.69 28.01
C GLU A 179 -3.04 -3.16 27.87
N HIS A 180 -2.30 -2.63 26.90
CA HIS A 180 -2.21 -1.20 26.60
C HIS A 180 -3.14 -0.77 25.44
N CYS A 181 -4.01 -1.66 24.97
CA CYS A 181 -4.89 -1.43 23.84
C CYS A 181 -6.36 -1.36 24.23
N ASP A 182 -7.02 -0.28 23.87
CA ASP A 182 -8.42 -0.01 24.16
C ASP A 182 -9.41 -0.47 23.08
N CYS A 183 -8.96 -1.20 22.07
CA CYS A 183 -9.84 -1.64 21.00
C CYS A 183 -10.92 -2.62 21.50
N PRO A 184 -12.04 -2.75 20.77
CA PRO A 184 -13.12 -3.65 21.18
C PRO A 184 -12.69 -5.11 21.39
N VAL A 185 -11.67 -5.59 20.67
CA VAL A 185 -11.17 -6.96 20.81
C VAL A 185 -10.44 -7.11 22.15
N CYS A 186 -9.49 -6.22 22.47
CA CYS A 186 -8.74 -6.27 23.71
C CYS A 186 -9.63 -6.06 24.96
N ARG A 187 -10.70 -5.26 24.83
CA ARG A 187 -11.64 -5.02 25.94
C ARG A 187 -12.57 -6.20 26.24
N ASN A 188 -12.88 -7.03 25.25
CA ASN A 188 -13.97 -8.01 25.39
C ASN A 188 -13.52 -9.47 25.27
N PHE A 189 -12.31 -9.75 24.78
CA PHE A 189 -11.87 -11.10 24.49
C PHE A 189 -10.49 -11.38 25.06
N SER A 190 -10.33 -12.58 25.64
CA SER A 190 -9.05 -13.06 26.18
C SER A 190 -8.18 -13.69 25.10
N ARG A 191 -6.89 -13.83 25.40
CA ARG A 191 -5.93 -14.58 24.57
C ARG A 191 -6.39 -16.01 24.34
N ALA A 192 -6.88 -16.69 25.40
CA ALA A 192 -7.43 -18.04 25.32
C ALA A 192 -8.58 -18.14 24.32
N TYR A 193 -9.53 -17.19 24.39
CA TYR A 193 -10.68 -17.17 23.49
C TYR A 193 -10.26 -16.98 22.02
N ILE A 194 -9.38 -16.02 21.74
CA ILE A 194 -8.90 -15.77 20.37
C ILE A 194 -8.05 -16.94 19.84
N SER A 195 -7.21 -17.56 20.69
CA SER A 195 -6.46 -18.76 20.35
C SER A 195 -7.40 -19.90 19.95
N CYS A 196 -8.44 -20.14 20.75
CA CYS A 196 -9.47 -21.15 20.46
C CYS A 196 -10.20 -20.87 19.14
N LEU A 197 -10.63 -19.63 18.90
CA LEU A 197 -11.30 -19.25 17.66
C LEU A 197 -10.42 -19.49 16.41
N LEU A 198 -9.14 -19.16 16.50
CA LEU A 198 -8.21 -19.33 15.39
C LEU A 198 -8.02 -20.80 15.01
N TYR A 199 -8.04 -21.69 16.02
CA TYR A 199 -7.95 -23.13 15.83
C TYR A 199 -9.25 -23.74 15.27
N THR A 200 -10.40 -23.29 15.79
CA THR A 200 -11.71 -23.87 15.50
C THR A 200 -12.46 -23.23 14.33
N SER A 201 -12.05 -22.01 13.94
CA SER A 201 -12.74 -21.25 12.89
C SER A 201 -12.62 -21.93 11.52
N PRO A 202 -13.74 -22.10 10.79
CA PRO A 202 -13.74 -22.63 9.42
C PRO A 202 -13.25 -21.63 8.37
N SER A 203 -12.63 -20.53 8.79
CA SER A 203 -12.13 -19.51 7.87
C SER A 203 -11.14 -20.11 6.86
N PRO A 204 -11.28 -19.87 5.57
CA PRO A 204 -10.32 -20.34 4.58
C PRO A 204 -8.94 -19.72 4.85
N ARG A 205 -7.96 -20.59 4.91
CA ARG A 205 -6.55 -20.24 5.12
C ARG A 205 -5.85 -19.98 3.79
#